data_578db0ce3ce64fe62319019bc7137213
#
_entry.id   578db0ce3ce64fe62319019bc7137213
#
_cell.length_a   1.000
_cell.length_b   1.000
_cell.length_c   1.000
_cell.angle_alpha   90.00
_cell.angle_beta   90.00
_cell.angle_gamma   90.00
#
_symmetry.space_group_name_H-M   'P 1'
#
loop_
_entity.id
_entity.type
_entity.pdbx_description
1 polymer ?
#
loop_
_entity_poly.entity_id
_entity_poly.type
_entity_poly.pdbx_seq_one_letter_code
_entity_poly.pdbx_strand_id
1 'polypeptide(L)'
;DIDVIGDGELDIMNDAEIPAIIYDVFSAMGLKRFQIRINNRRVLNGFYSMLGLTEQSGEIMRTVDKIEKIGPDMVRAILVDDVKLTDEQADEILKFIAITGTNEEVLAALKGYCGRDELFDRGYEELSTVIKYLGGFGVAQENFKVDLTIARGLDYYTGTVYETALLDYPQIGSVCSGGRYDNLAEYYTDRKLPGVGISIGVTRLFYVLGEQGLLNDALNTAPADVLLLPMTEDLSFAVSLATRLRERGLRAQLY
;
A
#
# COMPACT_ATOMS: atom_id res chain seq x y z
N ASP A 1 -2.14 -10.40 3.63
CA ASP A 1 -2.83 -9.89 2.44
C ASP A 1 -4.33 -9.89 2.69
N ILE A 2 -5.03 -8.93 2.13
CA ILE A 2 -6.49 -8.81 2.15
C ILE A 2 -6.91 -8.44 0.74
N ASP A 3 -7.86 -9.19 0.18
CA ASP A 3 -8.40 -8.96 -1.16
C ASP A 3 -9.92 -9.09 -1.17
N VAL A 4 -10.58 -8.20 -1.91
CA VAL A 4 -11.99 -8.29 -2.26
C VAL A 4 -12.09 -8.56 -3.76
N ILE A 5 -12.81 -9.62 -4.12
CA ILE A 5 -12.94 -10.06 -5.52
C ILE A 5 -14.42 -10.06 -5.91
N GLY A 6 -14.74 -9.36 -7.00
CA GLY A 6 -16.06 -9.34 -7.59
C GLY A 6 -16.25 -10.42 -8.66
N ASP A 7 -17.49 -10.77 -8.96
CA ASP A 7 -17.88 -11.61 -10.09
C ASP A 7 -18.52 -10.76 -11.20
N GLY A 8 -17.77 -10.50 -12.26
CA GLY A 8 -18.17 -9.61 -13.35
C GLY A 8 -17.81 -8.14 -13.08
N GLU A 9 -18.18 -7.60 -11.94
CA GLU A 9 -17.90 -6.23 -11.52
C GLU A 9 -17.54 -6.14 -10.04
N LEU A 10 -16.90 -5.04 -9.65
CA LEU A 10 -16.56 -4.73 -8.25
C LEU A 10 -16.75 -3.24 -8.04
N ASP A 11 -17.64 -2.88 -7.11
CA ASP A 11 -17.95 -1.50 -6.77
C ASP A 11 -16.72 -0.72 -6.29
N ILE A 12 -16.64 0.57 -6.67
CA ILE A 12 -15.53 1.47 -6.29
C ILE A 12 -15.49 1.73 -4.77
N MET A 13 -16.56 1.47 -4.04
CA MET A 13 -16.58 1.56 -2.57
C MET A 13 -15.52 0.65 -1.94
N ASN A 14 -15.27 -0.52 -2.53
CA ASN A 14 -14.24 -1.44 -2.04
C ASN A 14 -12.83 -0.83 -2.11
N ASP A 15 -12.58 0.07 -3.07
CA ASP A 15 -11.31 0.80 -3.19
C ASP A 15 -11.11 1.79 -2.02
N ALA A 16 -12.18 2.22 -1.36
CA ALA A 16 -12.10 3.04 -0.16
C ALA A 16 -12.12 2.19 1.13
N GLU A 17 -12.79 1.05 1.12
CA GLU A 17 -12.84 0.15 2.28
C GLU A 17 -11.46 -0.44 2.60
N ILE A 18 -10.70 -0.82 1.58
CA ILE A 18 -9.36 -1.39 1.76
C ILE A 18 -8.41 -0.44 2.53
N PRO A 19 -8.22 0.84 2.17
CA PRO A 19 -7.41 1.74 2.97
C PRO A 19 -8.04 2.08 4.34
N ALA A 20 -9.36 2.01 4.50
CA ALA A 20 -9.98 2.11 5.83
C ALA A 20 -9.57 0.95 6.74
N ILE A 21 -9.49 -0.27 6.21
CA ILE A 21 -8.96 -1.43 6.95
C ILE A 21 -7.49 -1.20 7.35
N ILE A 22 -6.65 -0.61 6.48
CA ILE A 22 -5.27 -0.25 6.85
C ILE A 22 -5.27 0.70 8.05
N TYR A 23 -6.11 1.73 7.99
CA TYR A 23 -6.23 2.72 9.07
C TYR A 23 -6.63 2.07 10.39
N ASP A 24 -7.63 1.21 10.39
CA ASP A 24 -8.11 0.52 11.59
C ASP A 24 -7.04 -0.41 12.16
N VAL A 25 -6.40 -1.22 11.33
CA VAL A 25 -5.33 -2.15 11.76
C VAL A 25 -4.16 -1.39 12.36
N PHE A 26 -3.65 -0.35 11.69
CA PHE A 26 -2.49 0.41 12.16
C PHE A 26 -2.82 1.19 13.44
N SER A 27 -4.02 1.75 13.52
CA SER A 27 -4.51 2.44 14.73
C SER A 27 -4.64 1.48 15.91
N ALA A 28 -5.20 0.29 15.70
CA ALA A 28 -5.32 -0.76 16.73
C ALA A 28 -3.94 -1.28 17.20
N MET A 29 -2.92 -1.26 16.33
CA MET A 29 -1.54 -1.58 16.69
C MET A 29 -0.82 -0.46 17.44
N GLY A 30 -1.47 0.69 17.67
CA GLY A 30 -0.88 1.83 18.36
C GLY A 30 0.00 2.72 17.48
N LEU A 31 0.06 2.47 16.17
CA LEU A 31 0.74 3.36 15.22
C LEU A 31 -0.11 4.62 15.03
N LYS A 32 0.46 5.79 15.35
CA LYS A 32 -0.28 7.07 15.30
C LYS A 32 0.09 7.91 14.07
N ARG A 33 1.33 7.81 13.62
CA ARG A 33 1.90 8.67 12.57
C ARG A 33 2.22 7.85 11.32
N PHE A 34 1.19 7.57 10.56
CA PHE A 34 1.30 6.94 9.24
C PHE A 34 0.45 7.70 8.23
N GLN A 35 0.77 7.57 6.97
CA GLN A 35 0.03 8.18 5.88
C GLN A 35 -0.21 7.17 4.76
N ILE A 36 -1.47 7.01 4.41
CA ILE A 36 -1.92 6.24 3.26
C ILE A 36 -1.92 7.18 2.06
N ARG A 37 -1.02 6.95 1.12
CA ARG A 37 -0.90 7.69 -0.13
C ARG A 37 -1.76 6.97 -1.18
N ILE A 38 -2.54 7.72 -1.92
CA ILE A 38 -3.54 7.18 -2.86
C ILE A 38 -3.40 7.87 -4.20
N ASN A 39 -3.42 7.08 -5.26
CA ASN A 39 -3.50 7.56 -6.64
C ASN A 39 -4.43 6.67 -7.47
N ASN A 40 -4.65 7.03 -8.72
CA ASN A 40 -5.37 6.19 -9.67
C ASN A 40 -4.58 6.11 -10.98
N ARG A 41 -4.31 4.90 -11.46
CA ARG A 41 -3.53 4.68 -12.68
C ARG A 41 -4.19 5.23 -13.93
N ARG A 42 -5.53 5.32 -13.93
CA ARG A 42 -6.27 5.92 -15.05
C ARG A 42 -6.03 7.43 -15.15
N VAL A 43 -5.86 8.12 -14.00
CA VAL A 43 -5.46 9.54 -13.96
C VAL A 43 -4.08 9.72 -14.63
N LEU A 44 -3.10 8.90 -14.27
CA LEU A 44 -1.75 8.97 -14.85
C LEU A 44 -1.78 8.63 -16.34
N ASN A 45 -2.38 7.50 -16.71
CA ASN A 45 -2.44 7.05 -18.10
C ASN A 45 -3.21 8.03 -18.99
N GLY A 46 -4.34 8.58 -18.52
CA GLY A 46 -5.09 9.58 -19.23
C GLY A 46 -4.29 10.87 -19.41
N PHE A 47 -3.55 11.31 -18.41
CA PHE A 47 -2.66 12.45 -18.55
C PHE A 47 -1.53 12.20 -19.58
N TYR A 48 -0.91 11.03 -19.57
CA TYR A 48 0.09 10.67 -20.58
C TYR A 48 -0.50 10.55 -21.98
N SER A 49 -1.76 10.07 -22.08
CA SER A 49 -2.51 10.05 -23.34
C SER A 49 -2.74 11.47 -23.92
N MET A 50 -3.05 12.45 -23.07
CA MET A 50 -3.17 13.86 -23.49
C MET A 50 -1.88 14.44 -24.07
N LEU A 51 -0.73 13.92 -23.64
CA LEU A 51 0.59 14.30 -24.16
C LEU A 51 1.03 13.48 -25.38
N GLY A 52 0.20 12.52 -25.84
CA GLY A 52 0.53 11.61 -26.94
C GLY A 52 1.52 10.51 -26.54
N LEU A 53 1.60 10.15 -25.25
CA LEU A 53 2.63 9.27 -24.66
C LEU A 53 2.05 7.93 -24.17
N THR A 54 0.95 7.46 -24.75
CA THR A 54 0.27 6.23 -24.34
C THR A 54 1.20 5.01 -24.38
N GLU A 55 2.02 4.87 -25.42
CA GLU A 55 2.94 3.74 -25.57
C GLU A 55 4.08 3.76 -24.53
N GLN A 56 4.53 4.96 -24.13
CA GLN A 56 5.61 5.15 -23.18
C GLN A 56 5.13 5.15 -21.71
N SER A 57 3.82 5.11 -21.46
CA SER A 57 3.22 5.30 -20.12
C SER A 57 3.83 4.38 -19.06
N GLY A 58 4.11 3.12 -19.40
CA GLY A 58 4.72 2.16 -18.48
C GLY A 58 6.16 2.54 -18.06
N GLU A 59 6.96 3.05 -19.00
CA GLU A 59 8.33 3.49 -18.72
C GLU A 59 8.34 4.81 -17.94
N ILE A 60 7.44 5.73 -18.28
CA ILE A 60 7.24 6.99 -17.55
C ILE A 60 6.90 6.67 -16.09
N MET A 61 5.91 5.82 -15.84
CA MET A 61 5.52 5.43 -14.48
C MET A 61 6.66 4.81 -13.69
N ARG A 62 7.45 3.89 -14.30
CA ARG A 62 8.63 3.29 -13.66
C ARG A 62 9.72 4.31 -13.34
N THR A 63 9.81 5.39 -14.11
CA THR A 63 10.79 6.46 -13.91
C THR A 63 10.32 7.42 -12.82
N VAL A 64 9.07 7.87 -12.90
CA VAL A 64 8.44 8.77 -11.91
C VAL A 64 8.46 8.15 -10.51
N ASP A 65 8.22 6.87 -10.38
CA ASP A 65 8.27 6.14 -9.11
C ASP A 65 9.61 6.25 -8.36
N LYS A 66 10.67 6.57 -9.06
CA LYS A 66 11.99 6.75 -8.45
C LYS A 66 12.22 8.17 -7.93
N ILE A 67 11.28 9.10 -8.12
CA ILE A 67 11.49 10.53 -7.87
C ILE A 67 11.93 10.84 -6.43
N GLU A 68 11.38 10.14 -5.44
CA GLU A 68 11.77 10.31 -4.04
C GLU A 68 13.21 9.84 -3.75
N LYS A 69 13.76 8.95 -4.58
CA LYS A 69 15.10 8.37 -4.39
C LYS A 69 16.18 9.12 -5.15
N ILE A 70 15.88 9.54 -6.38
CA ILE A 70 16.89 10.09 -7.30
C ILE A 70 16.68 11.59 -7.59
N GLY A 71 15.57 12.16 -7.14
CA GLY A 71 15.21 13.57 -7.32
C GLY A 71 14.63 13.87 -8.72
N PRO A 72 13.95 15.04 -8.84
CA PRO A 72 13.27 15.44 -10.08
C PRO A 72 14.21 15.66 -11.25
N ASP A 73 15.41 16.20 -11.04
CA ASP A 73 16.36 16.48 -12.11
C ASP A 73 16.86 15.18 -12.79
N MET A 74 17.13 14.15 -11.99
CA MET A 74 17.52 12.85 -12.53
C MET A 74 16.34 12.13 -13.22
N VAL A 75 15.13 12.25 -12.69
CA VAL A 75 13.92 11.74 -13.34
C VAL A 75 13.74 12.42 -14.69
N ARG A 76 13.89 13.77 -14.76
CA ARG A 76 13.83 14.52 -16.01
C ARG A 76 14.85 14.01 -17.04
N ALA A 77 16.11 13.86 -16.61
CA ALA A 77 17.16 13.35 -17.49
C ALA A 77 16.82 11.96 -18.05
N ILE A 78 16.34 11.02 -17.23
CA ILE A 78 15.92 9.70 -17.69
C ILE A 78 14.74 9.79 -18.66
N LEU A 79 13.73 10.64 -18.39
CA LEU A 79 12.60 10.82 -19.29
C LEU A 79 13.03 11.31 -20.68
N VAL A 80 13.97 12.23 -20.75
CA VAL A 80 14.48 12.77 -22.02
C VAL A 80 15.48 11.81 -22.67
N ASP A 81 16.47 11.32 -21.93
CA ASP A 81 17.59 10.59 -22.48
C ASP A 81 17.29 9.11 -22.76
N ASP A 82 16.52 8.44 -21.89
CA ASP A 82 16.23 7.01 -21.99
C ASP A 82 14.85 6.75 -22.61
N VAL A 83 13.80 7.42 -22.11
CA VAL A 83 12.41 7.26 -22.60
C VAL A 83 12.18 8.01 -23.92
N LYS A 84 13.12 8.93 -24.29
CA LYS A 84 13.09 9.72 -25.54
C LYS A 84 11.92 10.71 -25.62
N LEU A 85 11.53 11.29 -24.50
CA LEU A 85 10.54 12.38 -24.48
C LEU A 85 11.18 13.70 -24.88
N THR A 86 10.36 14.66 -25.33
CA THR A 86 10.82 16.04 -25.47
C THR A 86 10.99 16.71 -24.11
N ASP A 87 11.79 17.79 -24.05
CA ASP A 87 11.98 18.57 -22.84
C ASP A 87 10.63 19.08 -22.29
N GLU A 88 9.74 19.55 -23.16
CA GLU A 88 8.42 20.06 -22.80
C GLU A 88 7.53 18.95 -22.19
N GLN A 89 7.55 17.73 -22.77
CA GLN A 89 6.79 16.60 -22.24
C GLN A 89 7.29 16.18 -20.87
N ALA A 90 8.62 16.12 -20.67
CA ALA A 90 9.21 15.81 -19.38
C ALA A 90 8.86 16.85 -18.31
N ASP A 91 8.91 18.15 -18.67
CA ASP A 91 8.57 19.25 -17.77
C ASP A 91 7.08 19.24 -17.39
N GLU A 92 6.17 18.97 -18.33
CA GLU A 92 4.73 18.85 -18.04
C GLU A 92 4.43 17.63 -17.14
N ILE A 93 5.12 16.50 -17.31
CA ILE A 93 5.00 15.35 -16.42
C ILE A 93 5.45 15.72 -15.00
N LEU A 94 6.62 16.32 -14.86
CA LEU A 94 7.13 16.73 -13.54
C LEU A 94 6.22 17.76 -12.87
N LYS A 95 5.69 18.71 -13.61
CA LYS A 95 4.72 19.68 -13.11
C LYS A 95 3.42 19.04 -12.65
N PHE A 96 2.93 18.05 -13.40
CA PHE A 96 1.71 17.33 -13.05
C PHE A 96 1.88 16.53 -11.76
N ILE A 97 2.93 15.72 -11.65
CA ILE A 97 3.17 14.91 -10.45
C ILE A 97 3.58 15.73 -9.21
N ALA A 98 4.01 16.97 -9.39
CA ALA A 98 4.30 17.91 -8.32
C ALA A 98 3.06 18.60 -7.74
N ILE A 99 1.86 18.38 -8.31
CA ILE A 99 0.61 18.89 -7.73
C ILE A 99 0.45 18.28 -6.33
N THR A 100 0.41 19.14 -5.31
CA THR A 100 0.33 18.74 -3.90
C THR A 100 -0.51 19.78 -3.13
N GLY A 101 -0.93 19.42 -1.93
CA GLY A 101 -1.78 20.23 -1.08
C GLY A 101 -2.71 19.37 -0.24
N THR A 102 -3.82 19.92 0.23
CA THR A 102 -4.93 19.13 0.78
C THR A 102 -5.56 18.26 -0.31
N ASN A 103 -6.30 17.23 0.09
CA ASN A 103 -6.99 16.37 -0.89
C ASN A 103 -7.93 17.18 -1.79
N GLU A 104 -8.62 18.17 -1.23
CA GLU A 104 -9.52 19.06 -1.97
C GLU A 104 -8.75 19.93 -2.99
N GLU A 105 -7.60 20.46 -2.63
CA GLU A 105 -6.76 21.27 -3.52
C GLU A 105 -6.22 20.43 -4.68
N VAL A 106 -5.74 19.22 -4.39
CA VAL A 106 -5.24 18.30 -5.43
C VAL A 106 -6.39 17.91 -6.38
N LEU A 107 -7.55 17.51 -5.85
CA LEU A 107 -8.72 17.17 -6.68
C LEU A 107 -9.22 18.37 -7.48
N ALA A 108 -9.19 19.59 -6.93
CA ALA A 108 -9.54 20.79 -7.67
C ALA A 108 -8.57 21.07 -8.83
N ALA A 109 -7.27 20.87 -8.61
CA ALA A 109 -6.26 20.99 -9.67
C ALA A 109 -6.47 19.95 -10.78
N LEU A 110 -6.70 18.68 -10.39
CA LEU A 110 -6.98 17.59 -11.36
C LEU A 110 -8.24 17.86 -12.19
N LYS A 111 -9.28 18.44 -11.58
CA LYS A 111 -10.52 18.81 -12.28
C LYS A 111 -10.27 19.73 -13.48
N GLY A 112 -9.23 20.54 -13.44
CA GLY A 112 -8.83 21.42 -14.55
C GLY A 112 -8.38 20.67 -15.81
N TYR A 113 -8.09 19.39 -15.71
CA TYR A 113 -7.72 18.51 -16.84
C TYR A 113 -8.92 17.72 -17.40
N CYS A 114 -10.02 17.62 -16.67
CA CYS A 114 -11.22 16.89 -17.13
C CYS A 114 -11.79 17.43 -18.44
N GLY A 115 -12.44 16.55 -19.20
CA GLY A 115 -13.01 16.83 -20.50
C GLY A 115 -12.02 16.77 -21.66
N ARG A 116 -10.78 16.34 -21.42
CA ARG A 116 -9.72 16.23 -22.43
C ARG A 116 -9.41 14.79 -22.82
N ASP A 117 -9.68 13.84 -21.92
CA ASP A 117 -9.43 12.41 -22.14
C ASP A 117 -10.37 11.58 -21.28
N GLU A 118 -11.08 10.62 -21.87
CA GLU A 118 -12.10 9.82 -21.19
C GLU A 118 -11.51 8.92 -20.08
N LEU A 119 -10.29 8.42 -20.27
CA LEU A 119 -9.61 7.60 -19.26
C LEU A 119 -9.25 8.43 -18.03
N PHE A 120 -8.79 9.67 -18.27
CA PHE A 120 -8.52 10.63 -17.19
C PHE A 120 -9.79 10.95 -16.41
N ASP A 121 -10.86 11.28 -17.11
CA ASP A 121 -12.15 11.65 -16.50
C ASP A 121 -12.67 10.53 -15.61
N ARG A 122 -12.63 9.30 -16.10
CA ARG A 122 -12.99 8.13 -15.31
C ARG A 122 -12.08 7.96 -14.08
N GLY A 123 -10.76 8.08 -14.24
CA GLY A 123 -9.80 7.99 -13.14
C GLY A 123 -10.02 9.07 -12.08
N TYR A 124 -10.36 10.29 -12.50
CA TYR A 124 -10.69 11.41 -11.62
C TYR A 124 -11.97 11.13 -10.81
N GLU A 125 -13.03 10.64 -11.46
CA GLU A 125 -14.27 10.26 -10.78
C GLU A 125 -14.06 9.15 -9.74
N GLU A 126 -13.32 8.11 -10.10
CA GLU A 126 -12.96 7.02 -9.20
C GLU A 126 -12.17 7.54 -8.00
N LEU A 127 -11.10 8.32 -8.22
CA LEU A 127 -10.24 8.87 -7.16
C LEU A 127 -11.05 9.80 -6.24
N SER A 128 -11.86 10.68 -6.80
CA SER A 128 -12.72 11.60 -6.04
C SER A 128 -13.71 10.84 -5.15
N THR A 129 -14.28 9.74 -5.68
CA THR A 129 -15.22 8.88 -4.97
C THR A 129 -14.52 8.15 -3.80
N VAL A 130 -13.35 7.60 -4.04
CA VAL A 130 -12.54 6.94 -3.00
C VAL A 130 -12.21 7.91 -1.86
N ILE A 131 -11.71 9.10 -2.17
CA ILE A 131 -11.38 10.15 -1.17
C ILE A 131 -12.61 10.54 -0.35
N LYS A 132 -13.76 10.70 -0.99
CA LYS A 132 -15.04 11.00 -0.33
C LYS A 132 -15.46 9.88 0.64
N TYR A 133 -15.36 8.62 0.19
CA TYR A 133 -15.80 7.48 1.00
C TYR A 133 -14.86 7.20 2.18
N LEU A 134 -13.56 7.49 2.06
CA LEU A 134 -12.63 7.40 3.19
C LEU A 134 -13.06 8.25 4.38
N GLY A 135 -13.52 9.49 4.14
CA GLY A 135 -14.13 10.30 5.19
C GLY A 135 -15.38 9.66 5.79
N GLY A 136 -16.21 9.01 4.95
CA GLY A 136 -17.38 8.25 5.39
C GLY A 136 -17.06 7.02 6.24
N PHE A 137 -15.94 6.34 5.96
CA PHE A 137 -15.41 5.24 6.76
C PHE A 137 -14.71 5.70 8.05
N GLY A 138 -14.61 7.01 8.30
CA GLY A 138 -14.02 7.55 9.52
C GLY A 138 -12.50 7.63 9.52
N VAL A 139 -11.85 7.48 8.37
CA VAL A 139 -10.39 7.66 8.27
C VAL A 139 -10.06 9.14 8.50
N ALA A 140 -9.15 9.41 9.44
CA ALA A 140 -8.75 10.78 9.75
C ALA A 140 -8.00 11.42 8.56
N GLN A 141 -8.29 12.70 8.30
CA GLN A 141 -7.77 13.43 7.13
C GLN A 141 -6.23 13.47 7.07
N GLU A 142 -5.58 13.51 8.22
CA GLU A 142 -4.13 13.49 8.32
C GLU A 142 -3.50 12.14 7.97
N ASN A 143 -4.29 11.06 7.94
CA ASN A 143 -3.80 9.71 7.67
C ASN A 143 -3.91 9.28 6.21
N PHE A 144 -4.50 10.08 5.33
CA PHE A 144 -4.52 9.78 3.91
C PHE A 144 -4.34 11.02 3.03
N LYS A 145 -3.72 10.84 1.88
CA LYS A 145 -3.57 11.92 0.88
C LYS A 145 -3.57 11.39 -0.55
N VAL A 146 -4.03 12.22 -1.47
CA VAL A 146 -3.78 12.04 -2.90
C VAL A 146 -2.32 12.35 -3.19
N ASP A 147 -1.62 11.45 -3.88
CA ASP A 147 -0.21 11.60 -4.19
C ASP A 147 0.11 11.05 -5.58
N LEU A 148 0.28 11.98 -6.53
CA LEU A 148 0.46 11.65 -7.94
C LEU A 148 1.84 11.03 -8.24
N THR A 149 2.77 11.05 -7.30
CA THR A 149 4.08 10.40 -7.45
C THR A 149 4.00 8.88 -7.26
N ILE A 150 2.91 8.35 -6.67
CA ILE A 150 2.67 6.91 -6.64
C ILE A 150 2.25 6.46 -8.03
N ALA A 151 3.23 6.11 -8.82
CA ALA A 151 3.04 5.54 -10.14
C ALA A 151 3.24 4.03 -10.15
N ARG A 152 3.86 3.49 -9.10
CA ARG A 152 4.22 2.10 -8.93
C ARG A 152 3.00 1.25 -8.53
N GLY A 153 3.15 0.06 -8.76
CA GLY A 153 2.38 -1.12 -8.44
C GLY A 153 2.84 -2.17 -9.40
N LEU A 154 2.48 -3.40 -9.16
CA LEU A 154 2.68 -4.46 -10.12
C LEU A 154 1.95 -4.06 -11.42
N ASP A 155 2.48 -4.42 -12.56
CA ASP A 155 1.98 -3.98 -13.87
C ASP A 155 0.48 -4.31 -14.09
N TYR A 156 -0.06 -5.24 -13.29
CA TYR A 156 -1.45 -5.64 -13.36
C TYR A 156 -2.46 -4.68 -12.67
N TYR A 157 -2.03 -3.65 -11.92
CA TYR A 157 -2.96 -2.68 -11.36
C TYR A 157 -3.58 -1.82 -12.46
N THR A 158 -4.90 -1.62 -12.39
CA THR A 158 -5.70 -0.98 -13.42
C THR A 158 -6.40 0.31 -12.98
N GLY A 159 -6.53 0.54 -11.69
CA GLY A 159 -7.26 1.66 -11.10
C GLY A 159 -6.54 2.27 -9.91
N THR A 160 -7.24 2.35 -8.78
CA THR A 160 -6.70 2.89 -7.53
C THR A 160 -5.46 2.12 -7.08
N VAL A 161 -4.46 2.84 -6.58
CA VAL A 161 -3.22 2.30 -6.00
C VAL A 161 -2.96 2.95 -4.66
N TYR A 162 -2.38 2.17 -3.74
CA TYR A 162 -2.12 2.59 -2.36
C TYR A 162 -0.68 2.32 -1.97
N GLU A 163 -0.15 3.22 -1.18
CA GLU A 163 1.13 3.04 -0.51
C GLU A 163 1.07 3.67 0.88
N THR A 164 1.43 2.91 1.92
CA THR A 164 1.40 3.43 3.29
C THR A 164 2.81 3.56 3.81
N ALA A 165 3.16 4.76 4.24
CA ALA A 165 4.44 5.08 4.86
C ALA A 165 4.26 5.45 6.34
N LEU A 166 5.26 5.12 7.15
CA LEU A 166 5.36 5.56 8.55
C LEU A 166 6.15 6.87 8.59
N LEU A 167 5.51 7.94 9.08
CA LEU A 167 6.09 9.28 9.02
C LEU A 167 7.32 9.46 9.92
N ASP A 168 7.42 8.67 11.00
CA ASP A 168 8.58 8.67 11.90
C ASP A 168 9.73 7.78 11.40
N TYR A 169 9.50 6.95 10.38
CA TYR A 169 10.46 5.98 9.84
C TYR A 169 10.51 6.01 8.30
N PRO A 170 10.74 7.17 7.68
CA PRO A 170 10.70 7.32 6.21
C PRO A 170 11.74 6.43 5.51
N GLN A 171 12.85 6.09 6.17
CA GLN A 171 13.91 5.23 5.64
C GLN A 171 13.47 3.77 5.41
N ILE A 172 12.38 3.33 6.04
CA ILE A 172 11.86 1.97 5.86
C ILE A 172 11.07 1.84 4.55
N GLY A 173 10.59 2.97 4.04
CA GLY A 173 9.74 3.03 2.87
C GLY A 173 8.32 2.54 3.16
N SER A 174 7.64 2.07 2.13
CA SER A 174 6.27 1.57 2.26
C SER A 174 6.19 0.32 3.13
N VAL A 175 5.27 0.30 4.09
CA VAL A 175 4.99 -0.85 4.97
C VAL A 175 3.72 -1.60 4.57
N CYS A 176 2.89 -1.00 3.72
CA CYS A 176 1.72 -1.62 3.15
C CYS A 176 1.48 -1.02 1.75
N SER A 177 1.15 -1.84 0.78
CA SER A 177 0.84 -1.39 -0.58
C SER A 177 -0.21 -2.28 -1.23
N GLY A 178 -0.88 -1.76 -2.24
CA GLY A 178 -1.89 -2.50 -2.97
C GLY A 178 -2.57 -1.67 -4.05
N GLY A 179 -3.68 -2.18 -4.57
CA GLY A 179 -4.46 -1.49 -5.57
C GLY A 179 -5.53 -2.37 -6.22
N ARG A 180 -6.27 -1.77 -7.16
CA ARG A 180 -7.27 -2.44 -7.99
C ARG A 180 -6.61 -3.14 -9.17
N TYR A 181 -7.05 -4.35 -9.41
CA TYR A 181 -6.67 -5.16 -10.56
C TYR A 181 -7.93 -5.77 -11.20
N ASP A 182 -8.20 -5.41 -12.45
CA ASP A 182 -9.43 -5.85 -13.13
C ASP A 182 -9.21 -7.13 -13.95
N ASN A 183 -7.96 -7.41 -14.40
CA ASN A 183 -7.68 -8.42 -15.41
C ASN A 183 -6.74 -9.55 -14.93
N LEU A 184 -6.35 -9.55 -13.65
CA LEU A 184 -5.37 -10.53 -13.14
C LEU A 184 -5.85 -11.98 -13.28
N ALA A 185 -7.13 -12.22 -13.06
CA ALA A 185 -7.71 -13.54 -13.15
C ALA A 185 -7.78 -14.10 -14.59
N GLU A 186 -7.71 -13.26 -15.61
CA GLU A 186 -7.77 -13.66 -17.04
C GLU A 186 -6.63 -14.61 -17.43
N TYR A 187 -5.51 -14.60 -16.67
CA TYR A 187 -4.41 -15.57 -16.85
C TYR A 187 -4.80 -17.02 -16.46
N TYR A 188 -5.88 -17.19 -15.70
CA TYR A 188 -6.24 -18.47 -15.08
C TYR A 188 -7.67 -18.92 -15.42
N THR A 189 -8.55 -18.01 -15.85
CA THR A 189 -9.98 -18.28 -16.09
C THR A 189 -10.56 -17.29 -17.11
N ASP A 190 -11.57 -17.73 -17.85
CA ASP A 190 -12.34 -16.86 -18.74
C ASP A 190 -13.36 -15.95 -17.99
N ARG A 191 -13.47 -16.12 -16.69
CA ARG A 191 -14.35 -15.28 -15.86
C ARG A 191 -13.70 -13.93 -15.60
N LYS A 192 -14.49 -12.87 -15.72
CA LYS A 192 -14.08 -11.52 -15.29
C LYS A 192 -14.19 -11.43 -13.77
N LEU A 193 -13.07 -11.41 -13.09
CA LEU A 193 -12.97 -11.37 -11.63
C LEU A 193 -12.11 -10.15 -11.20
N PRO A 194 -12.67 -8.92 -11.25
CA PRO A 194 -11.96 -7.74 -10.77
C PRO A 194 -11.72 -7.85 -9.27
N GLY A 195 -10.59 -7.34 -8.82
CA GLY A 195 -10.23 -7.34 -7.41
C GLY A 195 -9.58 -6.03 -6.97
N VAL A 196 -9.59 -5.80 -5.68
CA VAL A 196 -8.81 -4.77 -5.01
C VAL A 196 -8.27 -5.34 -3.70
N GLY A 197 -7.01 -5.09 -3.41
CA GLY A 197 -6.41 -5.65 -2.20
C GLY A 197 -5.11 -4.97 -1.80
N ILE A 198 -4.60 -5.39 -0.65
CA ILE A 198 -3.36 -4.90 -0.05
C ILE A 198 -2.50 -6.02 0.49
N SER A 199 -1.21 -5.75 0.54
CA SER A 199 -0.22 -6.56 1.24
C SER A 199 0.47 -5.73 2.31
N ILE A 200 0.47 -6.23 3.55
CA ILE A 200 1.17 -5.61 4.68
C ILE A 200 2.54 -6.29 4.83
N GLY A 201 3.60 -5.49 4.84
CA GLY A 201 4.97 -5.94 5.04
C GLY A 201 5.25 -6.30 6.51
N VAL A 202 4.82 -7.47 6.94
CA VAL A 202 4.88 -7.90 8.37
C VAL A 202 6.29 -7.77 8.94
N THR A 203 7.33 -8.16 8.22
CA THR A 203 8.72 -8.06 8.69
C THR A 203 9.13 -6.61 8.97
N ARG A 204 8.78 -5.69 8.05
CA ARG A 204 9.07 -4.25 8.22
C ARG A 204 8.30 -3.67 9.39
N LEU A 205 7.03 -4.03 9.51
CA LEU A 205 6.16 -3.56 10.57
C LEU A 205 6.63 -4.07 11.94
N PHE A 206 7.00 -5.34 12.03
CA PHE A 206 7.53 -5.94 13.24
C PHE A 206 8.83 -5.25 13.70
N TYR A 207 9.74 -4.93 12.77
CA TYR A 207 10.94 -4.16 13.06
C TYR A 207 10.60 -2.80 13.70
N VAL A 208 9.69 -2.05 13.09
CA VAL A 208 9.29 -0.72 13.59
C VAL A 208 8.63 -0.81 14.96
N LEU A 209 7.73 -1.78 15.16
CA LEU A 209 7.08 -1.99 16.46
C LEU A 209 8.10 -2.32 17.56
N GLY A 210 9.14 -3.08 17.23
CA GLY A 210 10.25 -3.35 18.12
C GLY A 210 11.04 -2.09 18.50
N GLU A 211 11.41 -1.27 17.50
CA GLU A 211 12.13 -0.01 17.71
C GLU A 211 11.31 0.99 18.57
N GLN A 212 9.99 0.98 18.44
CA GLN A 212 9.10 1.81 19.24
C GLN A 212 8.84 1.27 20.66
N GLY A 213 9.32 0.09 20.98
CA GLY A 213 9.05 -0.58 22.25
C GLY A 213 7.62 -1.08 22.41
N LEU A 214 6.79 -1.04 21.35
CA LEU A 214 5.39 -1.48 21.37
C LEU A 214 5.24 -3.01 21.49
N LEU A 215 6.33 -3.75 21.31
CA LEU A 215 6.35 -5.21 21.46
C LEU A 215 6.78 -5.68 22.85
N ASN A 216 7.38 -4.79 23.66
CA ASN A 216 8.05 -5.18 24.91
C ASN A 216 7.10 -5.79 25.96
N ASP A 217 5.85 -5.33 26.02
CA ASP A 217 4.84 -5.80 26.97
C ASP A 217 3.93 -6.91 26.41
N ALA A 218 3.91 -7.06 25.06
CA ALA A 218 2.99 -7.98 24.38
C ALA A 218 3.64 -9.31 23.98
N LEU A 219 4.98 -9.34 23.84
CA LEU A 219 5.69 -10.54 23.39
C LEU A 219 6.16 -11.38 24.56
N ASN A 220 5.53 -12.52 24.69
CA ASN A 220 6.14 -13.62 25.44
C ASN A 220 7.24 -14.23 24.56
N THR A 221 8.49 -13.78 24.76
CA THR A 221 9.64 -14.16 23.92
C THR A 221 10.06 -15.61 24.09
N ALA A 222 9.55 -16.28 25.14
CA ALA A 222 9.79 -17.69 25.35
C ALA A 222 8.62 -18.55 24.88
N PRO A 223 8.85 -19.62 24.11
CA PRO A 223 7.81 -20.56 23.69
C PRO A 223 7.13 -21.27 24.86
N ALA A 224 7.82 -21.32 26.00
CA ALA A 224 7.33 -21.94 27.24
C ALA A 224 7.66 -21.07 28.46
N ASP A 225 6.80 -21.15 29.49
CA ASP A 225 7.03 -20.54 30.80
C ASP A 225 8.04 -21.32 31.63
N VAL A 226 8.09 -22.64 31.38
CA VAL A 226 8.99 -23.59 32.07
C VAL A 226 9.66 -24.51 31.05
N LEU A 227 10.97 -24.53 31.05
CA LEU A 227 11.77 -25.52 30.32
C LEU A 227 12.26 -26.60 31.28
N LEU A 228 11.91 -27.85 31.06
CA LEU A 228 12.35 -29.00 31.81
C LEU A 228 13.54 -29.65 31.12
N LEU A 229 14.67 -29.69 31.78
CA LEU A 229 15.90 -30.31 31.30
C LEU A 229 16.22 -31.53 32.14
N PRO A 230 15.77 -32.74 31.75
CA PRO A 230 16.10 -33.96 32.52
C PRO A 230 17.61 -34.27 32.42
N MET A 231 18.19 -34.55 33.53
CA MET A 231 19.64 -34.92 33.65
C MET A 231 19.82 -36.43 33.82
N THR A 232 18.79 -37.21 33.59
CA THR A 232 18.75 -38.66 33.71
C THR A 232 18.23 -39.34 32.47
N GLU A 233 18.57 -40.61 32.27
CA GLU A 233 18.03 -41.39 31.14
C GLU A 233 16.54 -41.72 31.33
N ASP A 234 16.09 -41.88 32.59
CA ASP A 234 14.67 -42.09 32.90
C ASP A 234 13.94 -40.74 32.92
N LEU A 235 13.07 -40.53 31.90
CA LEU A 235 12.27 -39.32 31.71
C LEU A 235 10.92 -39.36 32.44
N SER A 236 10.57 -40.44 33.13
CA SER A 236 9.24 -40.67 33.73
C SER A 236 8.83 -39.54 34.65
N PHE A 237 9.74 -39.08 35.50
CA PHE A 237 9.47 -37.95 36.40
C PHE A 237 9.29 -36.65 35.63
N ALA A 238 10.14 -36.35 34.66
CA ALA A 238 10.07 -35.12 33.89
C ALA A 238 8.77 -35.02 33.06
N VAL A 239 8.34 -36.15 32.46
CA VAL A 239 7.06 -36.26 31.74
C VAL A 239 5.88 -35.98 32.69
N SER A 240 5.89 -36.65 33.87
CA SER A 240 4.84 -36.43 34.88
C SER A 240 4.79 -34.98 35.36
N LEU A 241 5.96 -34.35 35.59
CA LEU A 241 6.07 -32.96 36.01
C LEU A 241 5.57 -32.00 34.90
N ALA A 242 5.93 -32.25 33.64
CA ALA A 242 5.45 -31.46 32.49
C ALA A 242 3.93 -31.50 32.41
N THR A 243 3.33 -32.68 32.57
CA THR A 243 1.88 -32.87 32.57
C THR A 243 1.21 -32.04 33.69
N ARG A 244 1.71 -32.18 34.91
CA ARG A 244 1.16 -31.43 36.07
C ARG A 244 1.28 -29.91 35.93
N LEU A 245 2.35 -29.40 35.28
CA LEU A 245 2.52 -27.96 35.01
C LEU A 245 1.50 -27.50 33.98
N ARG A 246 1.29 -28.28 32.91
CA ARG A 246 0.29 -27.97 31.86
C ARG A 246 -1.13 -27.99 32.41
N GLU A 247 -1.47 -28.95 33.28
CA GLU A 247 -2.77 -28.99 33.96
C GLU A 247 -3.04 -27.75 34.82
N ARG A 248 -1.98 -27.05 35.28
CA ARG A 248 -2.07 -25.79 36.00
C ARG A 248 -2.01 -24.55 35.09
N GLY A 249 -2.08 -24.74 33.77
CA GLY A 249 -2.12 -23.65 32.79
C GLY A 249 -0.74 -23.08 32.42
N LEU A 250 0.36 -23.68 32.87
CA LEU A 250 1.71 -23.26 32.50
C LEU A 250 2.12 -23.91 31.17
N ARG A 251 2.75 -23.12 30.29
CA ARG A 251 3.34 -23.66 29.08
C ARG A 251 4.67 -24.32 29.43
N ALA A 252 4.70 -25.64 29.52
CA ALA A 252 5.89 -26.41 29.85
C ALA A 252 6.44 -27.11 28.60
N GLN A 253 7.74 -26.95 28.34
CA GLN A 253 8.49 -27.65 27.30
C GLN A 253 9.41 -28.66 27.97
N LEU A 254 9.41 -29.89 27.47
CA LEU A 254 10.38 -30.92 27.81
C LEU A 254 11.43 -30.96 26.70
N TYR A 255 12.72 -30.90 27.08
CA TYR A 255 13.84 -30.90 26.15
C TYR A 255 14.43 -32.30 26.01
#